data_3d667fdf20b5fe099373cd7bf1384822
#
_entry.id   3d667fdf20b5fe099373cd7bf1384822
#
_cell.length_a   1.000
_cell.length_b   1.000
_cell.length_c   1.000
_cell.angle_alpha   90.00
_cell.angle_beta   90.00
_cell.angle_gamma   90.00
#
_symmetry.space_group_name_H-M   'P 1'
#
loop_
_entity.id
_entity.type
_entity.pdbx_description
1 polymer ?
#
loop_
_entity_poly.entity_id
_entity_poly.type
_entity_poly.pdbx_seq_one_letter_code
_entity_poly.pdbx_strand_id
1 'polypeptide(L)'
;MKQFLILAAFLCLPLSIFSQVDQIVGQWKTVDDKTGDNFSIVEIYYGTNGLYYGKIAKMLVGPQGLVCDKCVDDDHNKPLEGLVIIRDMKAIDGELREGRVLDPESGKFYYGKIYIKEGHLVLRGSLDKKGFFGRNQTWVRAN
;
A
#
# COMPACT_ATOMS: atom_id res chain seq x y z
N MET A 1 -59.13 23.10 -19.05
CA MET A 1 -57.68 23.22 -18.95
C MET A 1 -57.12 21.99 -18.22
N LYS A 2 -56.47 21.12 -18.94
CA LYS A 2 -55.83 19.94 -18.34
C LYS A 2 -54.42 20.27 -17.96
N GLN A 3 -54.14 20.33 -16.65
CA GLN A 3 -52.75 20.48 -16.14
C GLN A 3 -52.08 19.13 -16.25
N PHE A 4 -51.04 19.02 -17.07
CA PHE A 4 -50.14 17.88 -17.09
C PHE A 4 -49.13 18.04 -15.96
N LEU A 5 -49.30 17.24 -14.91
CA LEU A 5 -48.28 17.06 -13.87
C LEU A 5 -47.20 16.13 -14.44
N ILE A 6 -46.05 16.72 -14.84
CA ILE A 6 -44.86 15.95 -15.18
C ILE A 6 -44.20 15.54 -13.88
N LEU A 7 -44.38 14.29 -13.48
CA LEU A 7 -43.71 13.67 -12.36
C LEU A 7 -42.27 13.35 -12.83
N ALA A 8 -41.32 14.23 -12.55
CA ALA A 8 -39.91 13.96 -12.77
C ALA A 8 -39.45 12.90 -11.76
N ALA A 9 -39.39 11.64 -12.18
CA ALA A 9 -38.78 10.57 -11.41
C ALA A 9 -37.26 10.82 -11.38
N PHE A 10 -36.77 11.34 -10.27
CA PHE A 10 -35.34 11.49 -9.99
C PHE A 10 -34.80 10.07 -9.76
N LEU A 11 -34.18 9.49 -10.79
CA LEU A 11 -33.51 8.20 -10.71
C LEU A 11 -32.24 8.39 -9.89
N CYS A 12 -32.30 8.21 -8.57
CA CYS A 12 -31.15 8.14 -7.70
C CYS A 12 -30.36 6.87 -8.02
N LEU A 13 -29.41 6.95 -8.95
CA LEU A 13 -28.43 5.90 -9.14
C LEU A 13 -27.54 5.88 -7.88
N PRO A 14 -27.36 4.72 -7.21
CA PRO A 14 -26.40 4.61 -6.14
C PRO A 14 -25.01 4.80 -6.74
N LEU A 15 -24.42 5.96 -6.50
CA LEU A 15 -22.98 6.16 -6.71
C LEU A 15 -22.27 5.25 -5.73
N SER A 16 -21.78 4.13 -6.22
CA SER A 16 -20.85 3.29 -5.45
C SER A 16 -19.61 4.13 -5.17
N ILE A 17 -19.58 4.76 -4.01
CA ILE A 17 -18.38 5.47 -3.53
C ILE A 17 -17.37 4.40 -3.18
N PHE A 18 -16.55 4.00 -4.16
CA PHE A 18 -15.35 3.23 -3.87
C PHE A 18 -14.47 4.13 -2.97
N SER A 19 -14.24 3.68 -1.75
CA SER A 19 -13.30 4.35 -0.84
C SER A 19 -11.94 4.43 -1.53
N GLN A 20 -11.22 5.56 -1.39
CA GLN A 20 -9.85 5.68 -1.91
C GLN A 20 -8.93 4.60 -1.34
N VAL A 21 -9.20 4.13 -0.12
CA VAL A 21 -8.48 3.03 0.53
C VAL A 21 -8.70 1.71 -0.20
N ASP A 22 -9.88 1.46 -0.76
CA ASP A 22 -10.14 0.25 -1.55
C ASP A 22 -9.26 0.16 -2.80
N GLN A 23 -8.82 1.30 -3.33
CA GLN A 23 -7.87 1.35 -4.44
C GLN A 23 -6.44 1.00 -4.02
N ILE A 24 -6.11 1.11 -2.74
CA ILE A 24 -4.78 0.76 -2.20
C ILE A 24 -4.64 -0.75 -2.05
N VAL A 25 -5.71 -1.44 -1.67
CA VAL A 25 -5.71 -2.90 -1.50
C VAL A 25 -5.44 -3.60 -2.83
N GLY A 26 -4.63 -4.64 -2.79
CA GLY A 26 -4.27 -5.44 -3.95
C GLY A 26 -2.77 -5.56 -4.15
N GLN A 27 -2.36 -5.93 -5.35
CA GLN A 27 -0.97 -6.20 -5.68
C GLN A 27 -0.32 -5.05 -6.43
N TRP A 28 0.88 -4.71 -6.00
CA TRP A 28 1.68 -3.61 -6.53
C TRP A 28 3.09 -4.06 -6.85
N LYS A 29 3.59 -3.65 -8.01
CA LYS A 29 5.01 -3.81 -8.35
C LYS A 29 5.79 -2.67 -7.72
N THR A 30 6.76 -3.01 -6.91
CA THR A 30 7.73 -2.04 -6.39
C THR A 30 8.71 -1.69 -7.49
N VAL A 31 9.12 -0.43 -7.52
CA VAL A 31 10.05 0.09 -8.51
C VAL A 31 11.33 0.52 -7.81
N ASP A 32 12.46 0.08 -8.31
CA ASP A 32 13.77 0.54 -7.82
C ASP A 32 13.98 2.00 -8.24
N ASP A 33 14.23 2.87 -7.27
CA ASP A 33 14.38 4.31 -7.50
C ASP A 33 15.62 4.67 -8.35
N LYS A 34 16.60 3.78 -8.41
CA LYS A 34 17.86 4.01 -9.12
C LYS A 34 17.82 3.50 -10.56
N THR A 35 17.19 2.34 -10.77
CA THR A 35 17.19 1.66 -12.08
C THR A 35 15.85 1.80 -12.79
N GLY A 36 14.75 2.05 -12.08
CA GLY A 36 13.40 2.03 -12.63
C GLY A 36 12.84 0.62 -12.86
N ASP A 37 13.59 -0.41 -12.49
CA ASP A 37 13.15 -1.80 -12.67
C ASP A 37 12.15 -2.24 -11.62
N ASN A 38 11.28 -3.19 -11.99
CA ASN A 38 10.38 -3.82 -11.04
C ASN A 38 11.15 -4.80 -10.16
N PHE A 39 11.05 -4.61 -8.85
CA PHE A 39 11.86 -5.36 -7.88
C PHE A 39 11.10 -6.51 -7.24
N SER A 40 9.87 -6.26 -6.82
CA SER A 40 9.01 -7.24 -6.16
C SER A 40 7.53 -6.94 -6.39
N ILE A 41 6.67 -7.89 -6.03
CA ILE A 41 5.23 -7.68 -5.92
C ILE A 41 4.89 -7.66 -4.44
N VAL A 42 4.26 -6.58 -3.98
CA VAL A 42 3.73 -6.42 -2.63
C VAL A 42 2.22 -6.50 -2.67
N GLU A 43 1.64 -7.33 -1.82
CA GLU A 43 0.19 -7.44 -1.64
C GLU A 43 -0.21 -6.66 -0.40
N ILE A 44 -1.07 -5.64 -0.58
CA ILE A 44 -1.68 -4.89 0.51
C ILE A 44 -3.06 -5.47 0.78
N TYR A 45 -3.33 -5.77 2.05
CA TYR A 45 -4.56 -6.42 2.48
C TYR A 45 -5.07 -5.87 3.80
N TYR A 46 -6.36 -6.08 4.02
CA TYR A 46 -7.05 -5.73 5.26
C TYR A 46 -6.98 -6.91 6.23
N GLY A 47 -6.47 -6.65 7.43
CA GLY A 47 -6.33 -7.65 8.46
C GLY A 47 -7.63 -7.85 9.27
N THR A 48 -7.73 -8.99 9.95
CA THR A 48 -8.89 -9.31 10.82
C THR A 48 -9.03 -8.39 12.03
N ASN A 49 -7.96 -7.70 12.40
CA ASN A 49 -7.94 -6.72 13.52
C ASN A 49 -8.33 -5.28 13.08
N GLY A 50 -8.75 -5.08 11.85
CA GLY A 50 -9.15 -3.77 11.33
C GLY A 50 -8.01 -2.88 10.84
N LEU A 51 -6.79 -3.41 10.79
CA LEU A 51 -5.60 -2.71 10.28
C LEU A 51 -5.18 -3.25 8.93
N TYR A 52 -4.39 -2.47 8.20
CA TYR A 52 -3.87 -2.86 6.89
C TYR A 52 -2.42 -3.28 6.99
N TYR A 53 -2.08 -4.25 6.18
CA TYR A 53 -0.75 -4.86 6.10
C TYR A 53 -0.32 -5.00 4.65
N GLY A 54 0.98 -5.14 4.44
CA GLY A 54 1.54 -5.46 3.13
C GLY A 54 2.66 -6.48 3.26
N LYS A 55 2.60 -7.53 2.45
CA LYS A 55 3.63 -8.56 2.39
C LYS A 55 4.27 -8.62 1.02
N ILE A 56 5.53 -8.99 0.97
CA ILE A 56 6.18 -9.33 -0.30
C ILE A 56 5.56 -10.65 -0.78
N ALA A 57 4.76 -10.58 -1.83
CA ALA A 57 4.13 -11.76 -2.42
C ALA A 57 5.10 -12.51 -3.33
N LYS A 58 5.98 -11.79 -4.03
CA LYS A 58 6.94 -12.36 -4.96
C LYS A 58 8.14 -11.45 -5.16
N MET A 59 9.33 -12.03 -5.24
CA MET A 59 10.53 -11.36 -5.71
C MET A 59 10.62 -11.50 -7.24
N LEU A 60 10.89 -10.39 -7.92
CA LEU A 60 11.02 -10.36 -9.39
C LEU A 60 12.47 -10.37 -9.85
N VAL A 61 13.41 -10.09 -8.95
CA VAL A 61 14.85 -10.05 -9.21
C VAL A 61 15.60 -10.84 -8.13
N GLY A 62 16.82 -11.23 -8.47
CA GLY A 62 17.70 -11.97 -7.59
C GLY A 62 17.43 -13.48 -7.56
N PRO A 63 18.28 -14.24 -6.82
CA PRO A 63 18.11 -15.69 -6.67
C PRO A 63 16.87 -16.04 -5.85
N GLN A 64 16.39 -17.26 -6.03
CA GLN A 64 15.30 -17.79 -5.17
C GLN A 64 15.79 -17.99 -3.74
N GLY A 65 14.86 -17.90 -2.78
CA GLY A 65 15.14 -18.18 -1.38
C GLY A 65 15.89 -17.07 -0.64
N LEU A 66 15.84 -15.83 -1.15
CA LEU A 66 16.40 -14.68 -0.43
C LEU A 66 15.72 -14.51 0.93
N VAL A 67 16.54 -14.21 1.95
CA VAL A 67 16.10 -13.98 3.31
C VAL A 67 16.45 -12.58 3.77
N CYS A 68 15.77 -12.08 4.81
CA CYS A 68 16.09 -10.79 5.42
C CYS A 68 17.22 -10.96 6.44
N ASP A 69 18.45 -10.94 5.99
CA ASP A 69 19.63 -11.13 6.83
C ASP A 69 19.93 -9.93 7.74
N LYS A 70 19.50 -8.75 7.36
CA LYS A 70 19.64 -7.51 8.15
C LYS A 70 18.46 -7.20 9.05
N CYS A 71 17.36 -7.92 8.92
CA CYS A 71 16.24 -7.80 9.83
C CYS A 71 16.64 -8.25 11.24
N VAL A 72 15.94 -7.73 12.23
CA VAL A 72 16.19 -8.04 13.65
C VAL A 72 15.03 -8.86 14.24
N ASP A 73 15.28 -9.43 15.41
CA ASP A 73 14.30 -10.19 16.19
C ASP A 73 13.65 -11.32 15.35
N ASP A 74 12.34 -11.46 15.43
CA ASP A 74 11.59 -12.52 14.75
C ASP A 74 11.67 -12.46 13.21
N ASP A 75 12.04 -11.32 12.65
CA ASP A 75 12.16 -11.14 11.20
C ASP A 75 13.53 -11.54 10.64
N HIS A 76 14.51 -11.75 11.52
CA HIS A 76 15.87 -12.12 11.11
C HIS A 76 15.87 -13.45 10.36
N ASN A 77 16.45 -13.44 9.17
CA ASN A 77 16.53 -14.60 8.27
C ASN A 77 15.18 -15.19 7.81
N LYS A 78 14.07 -14.47 8.00
CA LYS A 78 12.82 -14.87 7.33
C LYS A 78 12.96 -14.77 5.82
N PRO A 79 12.32 -15.66 5.06
CA PRO A 79 12.22 -15.49 3.62
C PRO A 79 11.64 -14.14 3.25
N LEU A 80 12.19 -13.48 2.22
CA LEU A 80 11.63 -12.23 1.72
C LEU A 80 10.22 -12.42 1.16
N GLU A 81 10.00 -13.50 0.43
CA GLU A 81 8.64 -13.86 0.01
C GLU A 81 7.81 -14.29 1.22
N GLY A 82 6.70 -13.61 1.44
CA GLY A 82 5.84 -13.75 2.61
C GLY A 82 6.15 -12.80 3.77
N LEU A 83 7.27 -12.08 3.73
CA LEU A 83 7.63 -11.12 4.78
C LEU A 83 6.65 -9.95 4.79
N VAL A 84 6.05 -9.68 5.94
CA VAL A 84 5.18 -8.53 6.14
C VAL A 84 6.02 -7.28 6.36
N ILE A 85 6.06 -6.41 5.37
CA ILE A 85 6.87 -5.19 5.38
C ILE A 85 6.08 -3.92 5.70
N ILE A 86 4.78 -3.92 5.48
CA ILE A 86 3.87 -2.84 5.85
C ILE A 86 3.02 -3.34 7.00
N ARG A 87 2.99 -2.59 8.12
CA ARG A 87 2.37 -3.08 9.37
C ARG A 87 1.53 -2.02 10.04
N ASP A 88 0.40 -2.46 10.58
CA ASP A 88 -0.46 -1.72 11.50
C ASP A 88 -0.96 -0.39 10.93
N MET A 89 -1.19 -0.32 9.62
CA MET A 89 -1.67 0.90 8.98
C MET A 89 -3.16 1.13 9.24
N LYS A 90 -3.53 2.36 9.49
CA LYS A 90 -4.91 2.81 9.70
C LYS A 90 -5.42 3.56 8.48
N ALA A 91 -6.69 3.33 8.12
CA ALA A 91 -7.38 4.12 7.12
C ALA A 91 -7.80 5.47 7.72
N ILE A 92 -7.22 6.56 7.23
CA ILE A 92 -7.47 7.93 7.67
C ILE A 92 -7.57 8.83 6.44
N ASP A 93 -8.70 9.49 6.24
CA ASP A 93 -8.92 10.42 5.12
C ASP A 93 -8.60 9.85 3.73
N GLY A 94 -8.96 8.58 3.51
CA GLY A 94 -8.72 7.90 2.23
C GLY A 94 -7.29 7.42 1.99
N GLU A 95 -6.43 7.54 2.98
CA GLU A 95 -5.03 7.10 2.94
C GLU A 95 -4.78 6.05 4.04
N LEU A 96 -3.66 5.36 3.95
CA LEU A 96 -3.14 4.55 5.05
C LEU A 96 -2.05 5.31 5.79
N ARG A 97 -2.19 5.43 7.10
CA ARG A 97 -1.31 6.20 7.96
C ARG A 97 -1.05 5.49 9.30
N GLU A 98 -0.17 6.06 10.10
CA GLU A 98 0.14 5.67 11.49
C GLU A 98 0.66 4.23 11.66
N GLY A 99 1.19 3.65 10.60
CA GLY A 99 1.83 2.36 10.64
C GLY A 99 3.32 2.45 10.39
N ARG A 100 3.93 1.30 10.16
CA ARG A 100 5.37 1.16 9.96
C ARG A 100 5.67 0.42 8.67
N VAL A 101 6.81 0.75 8.08
CA VAL A 101 7.35 0.08 6.91
C VAL A 101 8.73 -0.46 7.23
N LEU A 102 8.93 -1.74 7.01
CA LEU A 102 10.23 -2.40 7.09
C LEU A 102 10.94 -2.27 5.74
N ASP A 103 12.16 -1.77 5.77
CA ASP A 103 13.06 -1.86 4.64
C ASP A 103 13.95 -3.11 4.80
N PRO A 104 13.74 -4.16 3.97
CA PRO A 104 14.52 -5.39 4.09
C PRO A 104 16.01 -5.23 3.76
N GLU A 105 16.36 -4.23 2.94
CA GLU A 105 17.77 -3.97 2.60
C GLU A 105 18.59 -3.48 3.77
N SER A 106 17.98 -2.68 4.64
CA SER A 106 18.65 -2.14 5.84
C SER A 106 18.22 -2.82 7.14
N GLY A 107 17.11 -3.54 7.14
CA GLY A 107 16.49 -4.11 8.33
C GLY A 107 15.83 -3.08 9.26
N LYS A 108 15.66 -1.83 8.80
CA LYS A 108 15.13 -0.72 9.59
C LYS A 108 13.64 -0.52 9.34
N PHE A 109 12.95 -0.03 10.37
CA PHE A 109 11.57 0.41 10.28
C PHE A 109 11.48 1.92 10.10
N TYR A 110 10.51 2.34 9.29
CA TYR A 110 10.14 3.73 9.07
C TYR A 110 8.66 3.94 9.38
N TYR A 111 8.27 5.15 9.71
CA TYR A 111 6.86 5.54 9.72
C TYR A 111 6.33 5.54 8.30
N GLY A 112 5.14 4.96 8.11
CA GLY A 112 4.55 4.76 6.79
C GLY A 112 3.34 5.65 6.53
N LYS A 113 3.24 6.13 5.29
CA LYS A 113 2.05 6.75 4.72
C LYS A 113 1.87 6.23 3.30
N ILE A 114 0.66 5.81 2.96
CA ILE A 114 0.35 5.25 1.64
C ILE A 114 -0.90 5.93 1.08
N TYR A 115 -0.83 6.37 -0.15
CA TYR A 115 -1.93 7.00 -0.86
C TYR A 115 -1.85 6.73 -2.37
N ILE A 116 -2.96 6.97 -3.07
CA ILE A 116 -3.02 6.89 -4.53
C ILE A 116 -2.85 8.27 -5.13
N LYS A 117 -2.01 8.36 -6.14
CA LYS A 117 -1.80 9.55 -6.96
C LYS A 117 -1.71 9.16 -8.42
N GLU A 118 -2.63 9.67 -9.24
CA GLU A 118 -2.65 9.41 -10.69
C GLU A 118 -2.64 7.91 -11.05
N GLY A 119 -3.39 7.10 -10.27
CA GLY A 119 -3.47 5.65 -10.46
C GLY A 119 -2.28 4.84 -9.95
N HIS A 120 -1.27 5.49 -9.40
CA HIS A 120 -0.11 4.87 -8.79
C HIS A 120 -0.20 4.89 -7.27
N LEU A 121 0.40 3.91 -6.63
CA LEU A 121 0.55 3.92 -5.18
C LEU A 121 1.82 4.68 -4.82
N VAL A 122 1.69 5.64 -3.90
CA VAL A 122 2.83 6.32 -3.30
C VAL A 122 2.99 5.83 -1.87
N LEU A 123 4.17 5.29 -1.57
CA LEU A 123 4.60 4.91 -0.24
C LEU A 123 5.64 5.93 0.24
N ARG A 124 5.31 6.63 1.33
CA ARG A 124 6.26 7.49 2.03
C ARG A 124 6.77 6.81 3.29
N GLY A 125 8.07 6.58 3.34
CA GLY A 125 8.77 6.17 4.55
C GLY A 125 9.49 7.36 5.18
N SER A 126 9.32 7.58 6.48
CA SER A 126 9.92 8.71 7.19
C SER A 126 10.53 8.30 8.53
N LEU A 127 11.50 9.09 8.97
CA LEU A 127 12.16 8.91 10.28
C LEU A 127 11.30 9.47 11.42
N ASP A 128 10.41 10.41 11.11
CA ASP A 128 9.54 11.08 12.05
C ASP A 128 8.06 10.77 11.77
N LYS A 129 7.23 10.80 12.80
CA LYS A 129 5.79 10.53 12.70
C LYS A 129 5.06 11.50 11.77
N LYS A 130 5.52 12.75 11.69
CA LYS A 130 4.89 13.79 10.86
C LYS A 130 5.23 13.66 9.38
N GLY A 131 6.22 12.84 9.03
CA GLY A 131 6.61 12.57 7.66
C GLY A 131 7.49 13.65 7.02
N PHE A 132 8.12 14.54 7.80
CA PHE A 132 8.98 15.60 7.27
C PHE A 132 10.28 15.06 6.70
N PHE A 133 10.93 14.15 7.42
CA PHE A 133 12.20 13.53 7.02
C PHE A 133 11.94 12.17 6.39
N GLY A 134 11.56 12.18 5.14
CA GLY A 134 11.18 10.95 4.47
C GLY A 134 11.42 10.96 2.98
N ARG A 135 11.15 9.82 2.36
CA ARG A 135 11.30 9.58 0.94
C ARG A 135 10.06 8.87 0.40
N ASN A 136 9.64 9.26 -0.79
CA ASN A 136 8.56 8.62 -1.50
C ASN A 136 9.09 7.56 -2.46
N GLN A 137 8.36 6.45 -2.53
CA GLN A 137 8.45 5.49 -3.62
C GLN A 137 7.12 5.44 -4.35
N THR A 138 7.16 5.30 -5.66
CA THR A 138 5.97 5.17 -6.49
C THR A 138 5.92 3.76 -7.07
N TRP A 139 4.83 3.05 -6.77
CA TRP A 139 4.61 1.67 -7.22
C TRP A 139 3.51 1.62 -8.28
N VAL A 140 3.60 0.67 -9.19
CA VAL A 140 2.62 0.48 -10.26
C VAL A 140 1.74 -0.73 -9.96
N ARG A 141 0.49 -0.71 -10.44
CA ARG A 141 -0.43 -1.84 -10.25
C ARG A 141 0.16 -3.10 -10.89
N ALA A 142 0.18 -4.20 -10.15
CA ALA A 142 0.48 -5.51 -10.71
C ALA A 142 -0.80 -6.09 -11.34
N ASN A 143 -0.70 -6.50 -12.58
CA ASN A 143 -1.81 -7.14 -13.30
C ASN A 143 -1.75 -8.65 -13.14
#